data_3823f2d2a642c88c7973c88e65417ade
#
_entry.id   3823f2d2a642c88c7973c88e65417ade
#
_cell.length_a   1.000
_cell.length_b   1.000
_cell.length_c   1.000
_cell.angle_alpha   90.00
_cell.angle_beta   90.00
_cell.angle_gamma   90.00
#
_symmetry.space_group_name_H-M   'P 1'
#
loop_
_entity.id
_entity.type
_entity.pdbx_description
1 polymer ?
#
loop_
_entity_poly.entity_id
_entity_poly.type
_entity_poly.pdbx_seq_one_letter_code
_entity_poly.pdbx_strand_id
1 'polypeptide(L)'
;MINFRENWRGHLWQERFASFPLDESYLLAAVRYVEMNPVAAGLVEQPGEYPWSSARAHLAGEDDLLVKASPLLAMIGNWQEFLSLSEKDELALLKRHERTGRPLGNESFIDRLEGELARPLRPQKPGPKSDVKQFYILSPELRSELRNTVDAIC
;
A
#
# COMPACT_ATOMS: atom_id res chain seq x y z
N MET A 1 -3.30 -1.08 -26.92
CA MET A 1 -3.56 -1.70 -25.60
C MET A 1 -2.82 -3.02 -25.53
N ILE A 2 -1.97 -3.23 -24.52
CA ILE A 2 -1.12 -4.43 -24.39
C ILE A 2 -1.96 -5.69 -24.25
N ASN A 3 -2.98 -5.69 -23.39
CA ASN A 3 -3.82 -6.85 -23.15
C ASN A 3 -4.52 -7.37 -24.41
N PHE A 4 -4.96 -6.46 -25.30
CA PHE A 4 -5.60 -6.85 -26.54
C PHE A 4 -4.60 -7.52 -27.51
N ARG A 5 -3.37 -6.98 -27.58
CA ARG A 5 -2.32 -7.52 -28.46
C ARG A 5 -1.86 -8.90 -28.00
N GLU A 6 -1.73 -9.10 -26.68
CA GLU A 6 -1.24 -10.34 -26.06
C GLU A 6 -2.40 -11.32 -25.72
N ASN A 7 -3.65 -10.96 -26.06
CA ASN A 7 -4.85 -11.75 -25.75
C ASN A 7 -5.01 -12.05 -24.24
N TRP A 8 -4.56 -11.13 -23.39
CA TRP A 8 -4.72 -11.24 -21.95
C TRP A 8 -6.07 -10.69 -21.50
N ARG A 9 -6.62 -11.27 -20.42
CA ARG A 9 -7.83 -10.78 -19.76
C ARG A 9 -7.49 -10.12 -18.43
N GLY A 10 -8.21 -9.05 -18.09
CA GLY A 10 -8.05 -8.33 -16.84
C GLY A 10 -7.28 -7.02 -17.00
N HIS A 11 -6.88 -6.47 -15.86
CA HIS A 11 -6.09 -5.24 -15.80
C HIS A 11 -4.60 -5.55 -15.88
N LEU A 12 -3.82 -4.73 -16.59
CA LEU A 12 -2.37 -4.83 -16.64
C LEU A 12 -1.74 -4.61 -15.25
N TRP A 13 -2.32 -3.69 -14.50
CA TRP A 13 -1.96 -3.39 -13.13
C TRP A 13 -3.06 -3.88 -12.20
N GLN A 14 -2.68 -4.53 -11.12
CA GLN A 14 -3.62 -5.13 -10.18
C GLN A 14 -4.50 -4.07 -9.51
N GLU A 15 -3.91 -2.92 -9.15
CA GLU A 15 -4.59 -1.76 -8.56
C GLU A 15 -3.78 -0.49 -8.76
N ARG A 16 -4.23 0.63 -8.15
CA ARG A 16 -3.38 1.81 -7.99
C ARG A 16 -2.22 1.47 -7.05
N PHE A 17 -1.05 2.08 -7.29
CA PHE A 17 0.06 1.93 -6.35
C PHE A 17 -0.37 2.41 -4.96
N ALA A 18 -0.02 1.65 -3.95
CA ALA A 18 -0.20 2.03 -2.56
C ALA A 18 1.05 2.78 -2.08
N SER A 19 0.86 3.85 -1.31
CA SER A 19 1.94 4.56 -0.65
C SER A 19 1.49 5.06 0.72
N PHE A 20 2.38 5.03 1.67
CA PHE A 20 2.16 5.60 2.99
C PHE A 20 3.48 6.07 3.61
N PRO A 21 3.47 7.16 4.37
CA PRO A 21 4.67 7.65 5.05
C PRO A 21 5.06 6.71 6.20
N LEU A 22 6.37 6.53 6.35
CA LEU A 22 6.98 5.79 7.46
C LEU A 22 7.89 6.71 8.26
N ASP A 23 7.99 6.51 9.56
CA ASP A 23 9.08 7.07 10.32
C ASP A 23 10.35 6.20 10.19
N GLU A 24 11.45 6.69 10.75
CA GLU A 24 12.75 6.04 10.63
C GLU A 24 12.77 4.64 11.27
N SER A 25 12.02 4.43 12.36
CA SER A 25 11.97 3.13 13.05
C SER A 25 11.30 2.05 12.21
N TYR A 26 10.29 2.40 11.40
CA TYR A 26 9.63 1.46 10.51
C TYR A 26 10.26 1.38 9.10
N LEU A 27 11.17 2.29 8.77
CA LEU A 27 11.89 2.26 7.49
C LEU A 27 12.65 0.93 7.31
N LEU A 28 13.42 0.55 8.32
CA LEU A 28 14.20 -0.69 8.28
C LEU A 28 13.32 -1.94 8.18
N ALA A 29 12.21 -1.97 8.90
CA ALA A 29 11.23 -3.05 8.77
C ALA A 29 10.66 -3.14 7.36
N ALA A 30 10.36 -2.00 6.72
CA ALA A 30 9.87 -1.94 5.35
C ALA A 30 10.93 -2.41 4.35
N VAL A 31 12.18 -2.00 4.51
CA VAL A 31 13.29 -2.45 3.65
C VAL A 31 13.45 -3.97 3.76
N ARG A 32 13.50 -4.52 4.96
CA ARG A 32 13.57 -5.97 5.19
C ARG A 32 12.41 -6.70 4.52
N TYR A 33 11.18 -6.18 4.68
CA TYR A 33 10.00 -6.75 4.05
C TYR A 33 10.12 -6.81 2.53
N VAL A 34 10.56 -5.71 1.90
CA VAL A 34 10.71 -5.64 0.44
C VAL A 34 11.79 -6.60 -0.05
N GLU A 35 12.94 -6.65 0.62
CA GLU A 35 14.07 -7.49 0.21
C GLU A 35 13.84 -8.97 0.46
N MET A 36 13.08 -9.32 1.48
CA MET A 36 12.70 -10.72 1.78
C MET A 36 11.47 -11.20 1.01
N ASN A 37 10.76 -10.31 0.31
CA ASN A 37 9.53 -10.65 -0.42
C ASN A 37 9.73 -11.75 -1.48
N PRO A 38 10.81 -11.76 -2.30
CA PRO A 38 11.05 -12.84 -3.26
C PRO A 38 11.26 -14.20 -2.58
N VAL A 39 11.91 -14.24 -1.41
CA VAL A 39 12.10 -15.46 -0.62
C VAL A 39 10.76 -15.93 -0.04
N ALA A 40 9.99 -15.01 0.53
CA ALA A 40 8.65 -15.29 1.07
C ALA A 40 7.67 -15.79 0.00
N ALA A 41 7.84 -15.36 -1.25
CA ALA A 41 7.07 -15.80 -2.40
C ALA A 41 7.60 -17.12 -3.02
N GLY A 42 8.70 -17.69 -2.51
CA GLY A 42 9.31 -18.91 -3.04
C GLY A 42 9.95 -18.76 -4.43
N LEU A 43 10.30 -17.54 -4.83
CA LEU A 43 10.94 -17.27 -6.13
C LEU A 43 12.44 -17.57 -6.11
N VAL A 44 13.09 -17.39 -4.96
CA VAL A 44 14.50 -17.66 -4.70
C VAL A 44 14.67 -18.19 -3.28
N GLU A 45 15.81 -18.83 -3.01
CA GLU A 45 16.14 -19.33 -1.67
C GLU A 45 16.77 -18.23 -0.80
N GLN A 46 17.54 -17.34 -1.40
CA GLN A 46 18.21 -16.23 -0.71
C GLN A 46 17.88 -14.88 -1.37
N PRO A 47 17.76 -13.80 -0.58
CA PRO A 47 17.32 -12.49 -1.10
C PRO A 47 18.28 -11.90 -2.15
N GLY A 48 19.59 -12.17 -2.05
CA GLY A 48 20.59 -11.72 -3.01
C GLY A 48 20.55 -12.40 -4.38
N GLU A 49 19.82 -13.50 -4.51
CA GLU A 49 19.67 -14.22 -5.77
C GLU A 49 18.62 -13.58 -6.71
N TYR A 50 17.72 -12.77 -6.16
CA TYR A 50 16.69 -12.13 -6.97
C TYR A 50 17.25 -10.89 -7.67
N PRO A 51 17.37 -10.90 -9.02
CA PRO A 51 18.09 -9.86 -9.75
C PRO A 51 17.43 -8.49 -9.76
N TRP A 52 16.13 -8.43 -9.40
CA TRP A 52 15.31 -7.21 -9.41
C TRP A 52 15.09 -6.63 -8.01
N SER A 53 15.97 -6.97 -7.05
CA SER A 53 15.92 -6.49 -5.66
C SER A 53 17.14 -5.68 -5.31
N SER A 54 16.99 -4.71 -4.39
CA SER A 54 18.08 -3.97 -3.76
C SER A 54 18.96 -4.83 -2.83
N ALA A 55 18.46 -6.00 -2.41
CA ALA A 55 19.14 -6.89 -1.47
C ALA A 55 20.59 -7.23 -1.91
N ARG A 56 20.81 -7.40 -3.20
CA ARG A 56 22.14 -7.71 -3.74
C ARG A 56 23.15 -6.59 -3.48
N ALA A 57 22.76 -5.32 -3.72
CA ALA A 57 23.62 -4.16 -3.50
C ALA A 57 23.96 -4.00 -2.01
N HIS A 58 22.95 -4.13 -1.14
CA HIS A 58 23.15 -4.04 0.30
C HIS A 58 23.99 -5.19 0.87
N LEU A 59 23.79 -6.43 0.40
CA LEU A 59 24.60 -7.58 0.82
C LEU A 59 26.05 -7.49 0.36
N ALA A 60 26.28 -6.93 -0.85
CA ALA A 60 27.63 -6.69 -1.36
C ALA A 60 28.30 -5.47 -0.70
N GLY A 61 27.54 -4.57 -0.10
CA GLY A 61 28.04 -3.33 0.46
C GLY A 61 28.42 -2.29 -0.60
N GLU A 62 27.88 -2.41 -1.80
CA GLU A 62 28.26 -1.61 -2.96
C GLU A 62 27.02 -0.95 -3.60
N ASP A 63 27.20 0.29 -4.05
CA ASP A 63 26.19 0.99 -4.84
C ASP A 63 26.04 0.34 -6.22
N ASP A 64 24.84 0.30 -6.77
CA ASP A 64 24.61 -0.06 -8.16
C ASP A 64 23.97 1.12 -8.94
N LEU A 65 23.51 0.87 -10.17
CA LEU A 65 22.93 1.91 -11.02
C LEU A 65 21.64 2.52 -10.45
N LEU A 66 20.92 1.80 -9.59
CA LEU A 66 19.61 2.20 -9.07
C LEU A 66 19.63 2.40 -7.56
N VAL A 67 20.53 1.73 -6.85
CA VAL A 67 20.54 1.65 -5.39
C VAL A 67 21.77 2.36 -4.81
N LYS A 68 21.52 3.26 -3.88
CA LYS A 68 22.51 3.84 -2.97
C LYS A 68 22.47 3.05 -1.67
N ALA A 69 23.39 2.11 -1.51
CA ALA A 69 23.42 1.21 -0.35
C ALA A 69 23.96 1.90 0.91
N SER A 70 24.89 2.83 0.76
CA SER A 70 25.62 3.45 1.88
C SER A 70 24.74 4.07 2.97
N PRO A 71 23.61 4.75 2.70
CA PRO A 71 22.80 5.35 3.78
C PRO A 71 22.20 4.30 4.72
N LEU A 72 21.72 3.19 4.19
CA LEU A 72 21.12 2.13 4.99
C LEU A 72 22.18 1.27 5.69
N LEU A 73 23.30 1.02 5.03
CA LEU A 73 24.44 0.31 5.61
C LEU A 73 25.10 1.07 6.76
N ALA A 74 25.02 2.40 6.75
CA ALA A 74 25.48 3.21 7.89
C ALA A 74 24.60 3.01 9.15
N MET A 75 23.35 2.60 9.00
CA MET A 75 22.44 2.32 10.10
C MET A 75 22.57 0.87 10.62
N ILE A 76 22.98 -0.06 9.74
CA ILE A 76 23.02 -1.50 10.03
C ILE A 76 24.41 -2.05 9.66
N GLY A 77 25.15 -2.50 10.68
CA GLY A 77 26.52 -3.01 10.47
C GLY A 77 26.61 -4.38 9.79
N ASN A 78 25.61 -5.24 9.97
CA ASN A 78 25.55 -6.57 9.36
C ASN A 78 24.20 -6.79 8.66
N TRP A 79 24.21 -6.60 7.33
CA TRP A 79 22.97 -6.66 6.54
C TRP A 79 22.39 -8.07 6.46
N GLN A 80 23.22 -9.10 6.40
CA GLN A 80 22.75 -10.48 6.36
C GLN A 80 22.07 -10.90 7.66
N GLU A 81 22.65 -10.52 8.78
CA GLU A 81 22.03 -10.76 10.10
C GLU A 81 20.70 -10.00 10.22
N PHE A 82 20.68 -8.74 9.81
CA PHE A 82 19.48 -7.92 9.77
C PHE A 82 18.35 -8.56 8.97
N LEU A 83 18.63 -9.09 7.77
CA LEU A 83 17.62 -9.77 6.96
C LEU A 83 17.11 -11.09 7.59
N SER A 84 17.92 -11.74 8.41
CA SER A 84 17.54 -12.98 9.10
C SER A 84 16.57 -12.77 10.27
N LEU A 85 16.47 -11.54 10.79
CA LEU A 85 15.55 -11.20 11.86
C LEU A 85 14.11 -11.27 11.33
N SER A 86 13.27 -12.06 11.98
CA SER A 86 11.87 -12.21 11.61
C SER A 86 10.98 -11.58 12.68
N GLU A 87 10.42 -10.42 12.40
CA GLU A 87 9.44 -9.76 13.27
C GLU A 87 8.05 -9.80 12.60
N LYS A 88 7.28 -10.81 12.95
CA LYS A 88 5.94 -11.05 12.37
C LYS A 88 4.97 -9.90 12.64
N ASP A 89 5.13 -9.24 13.79
CA ASP A 89 4.25 -8.14 14.19
C ASP A 89 4.48 -6.89 13.34
N GLU A 90 5.74 -6.56 13.02
CA GLU A 90 6.08 -5.45 12.11
C GLU A 90 5.51 -5.68 10.71
N LEU A 91 5.63 -6.91 10.21
CA LEU A 91 5.08 -7.27 8.90
C LEU A 91 3.56 -7.12 8.85
N ALA A 92 2.86 -7.50 9.92
CA ALA A 92 1.40 -7.33 10.02
C ALA A 92 1.01 -5.84 10.04
N LEU A 93 1.79 -4.99 10.71
CA LEU A 93 1.60 -3.54 10.73
C LEU A 93 1.82 -2.94 9.35
N LEU A 94 2.92 -3.26 8.67
CA LEU A 94 3.21 -2.77 7.31
C LEU A 94 2.08 -3.12 6.34
N LYS A 95 1.64 -4.36 6.29
CA LYS A 95 0.52 -4.81 5.44
C LYS A 95 -0.79 -4.09 5.74
N ARG A 96 -1.05 -3.80 7.02
CA ARG A 96 -2.24 -3.04 7.42
C ARG A 96 -2.19 -1.60 6.91
N HIS A 97 -1.02 -0.94 7.01
CA HIS A 97 -0.84 0.45 6.59
C HIS A 97 -0.79 0.57 5.06
N GLU A 98 -0.19 -0.38 4.36
CA GLU A 98 -0.26 -0.50 2.90
C GLU A 98 -1.71 -0.47 2.40
N ARG A 99 -2.60 -1.26 3.02
CA ARG A 99 -4.01 -1.32 2.64
C ARG A 99 -4.79 -0.04 2.96
N THR A 100 -4.40 0.69 4.00
CA THR A 100 -5.13 1.91 4.44
C THR A 100 -4.53 3.20 3.92
N GLY A 101 -3.28 3.21 3.46
CA GLY A 101 -2.53 4.40 3.07
C GLY A 101 -2.23 5.37 4.23
N ARG A 102 -2.41 4.94 5.48
CA ARG A 102 -2.18 5.77 6.66
C ARG A 102 -0.72 5.75 7.08
N PRO A 103 -0.19 6.87 7.62
CA PRO A 103 1.16 6.91 8.15
C PRO A 103 1.41 5.84 9.20
N LEU A 104 2.62 5.28 9.22
CA LEU A 104 3.09 4.36 10.24
C LEU A 104 4.32 4.97 10.92
N GLY A 105 4.20 5.26 12.20
CA GLY A 105 5.24 5.89 13.00
C GLY A 105 4.77 6.18 14.40
N ASN A 106 5.65 6.79 15.20
CA ASN A 106 5.33 7.23 16.54
C ASN A 106 4.37 8.44 16.56
N GLU A 107 3.80 8.73 17.71
CA GLU A 107 2.81 9.81 17.87
C GLU A 107 3.34 11.17 17.39
N SER A 108 4.59 11.51 17.74
CA SER A 108 5.21 12.79 17.34
C SER A 108 5.39 12.92 15.83
N PHE A 109 5.68 11.84 15.13
CA PHE A 109 5.73 11.79 13.68
C PHE A 109 4.35 12.06 13.06
N ILE A 110 3.31 11.42 13.60
CA ILE A 110 1.94 11.59 13.11
C ILE A 110 1.46 13.02 13.39
N ASP A 111 1.70 13.58 14.58
CA ASP A 111 1.35 14.96 14.93
C ASP A 111 2.01 15.98 13.99
N ARG A 112 3.29 15.78 13.70
CA ARG A 112 4.00 16.62 12.72
C ARG A 112 3.37 16.57 11.35
N LEU A 113 3.07 15.38 10.84
CA LEU A 113 2.41 15.21 9.54
C LEU A 113 1.00 15.82 9.51
N GLU A 114 0.22 15.67 10.56
CA GLU A 114 -1.10 16.29 10.68
C GLU A 114 -0.99 17.82 10.67
N GLY A 115 0.02 18.39 11.35
CA GLY A 115 0.30 19.81 11.34
C GLY A 115 0.73 20.34 9.96
N GLU A 116 1.65 19.65 9.29
CA GLU A 116 2.15 20.03 7.95
C GLU A 116 1.05 19.94 6.88
N LEU A 117 0.20 18.93 6.96
CA LEU A 117 -0.86 18.68 5.97
C LEU A 117 -2.18 19.36 6.32
N ALA A 118 -2.31 19.95 7.50
CA ALA A 118 -3.54 20.57 8.04
C ALA A 118 -4.77 19.66 7.92
N ARG A 119 -4.59 18.34 8.13
CA ARG A 119 -5.68 17.36 8.09
C ARG A 119 -5.43 16.20 9.04
N PRO A 120 -6.50 15.58 9.62
CA PRO A 120 -6.37 14.40 10.46
C PRO A 120 -5.96 13.17 9.63
N LEU A 121 -4.94 12.45 10.10
CA LEU A 121 -4.43 11.21 9.48
C LEU A 121 -4.77 9.97 10.31
N ARG A 122 -5.07 10.16 11.59
CA ARG A 122 -5.50 9.09 12.51
C ARG A 122 -6.86 8.52 12.11
N PRO A 123 -7.15 7.25 12.47
CA PRO A 123 -8.46 6.67 12.28
C PRO A 123 -9.53 7.49 12.98
N GLN A 124 -10.50 7.98 12.23
CA GLN A 124 -11.67 8.63 12.80
C GLN A 124 -12.76 7.60 13.08
N LYS A 125 -13.58 7.85 14.09
CA LYS A 125 -14.78 7.04 14.31
C LYS A 125 -15.66 7.13 13.05
N PRO A 126 -16.25 6.02 12.58
CA PRO A 126 -17.23 6.09 11.51
C PRO A 126 -18.30 7.09 11.87
N GLY A 127 -18.58 8.03 10.97
CA GLY A 127 -19.72 8.93 11.13
C GLY A 127 -21.03 8.15 11.22
N PRO A 128 -22.14 8.77 11.69
CA PRO A 128 -23.44 8.14 11.66
C PRO A 128 -23.69 7.67 10.22
N LYS A 129 -24.18 6.43 10.08
CA LYS A 129 -24.59 5.94 8.76
C LYS A 129 -25.64 6.93 8.25
N SER A 130 -25.36 7.58 7.12
CA SER A 130 -26.38 8.38 6.46
C SER A 130 -27.57 7.45 6.20
N ASP A 131 -28.76 7.83 6.66
CA ASP A 131 -30.02 7.15 6.35
C ASP A 131 -30.36 7.36 4.87
N VAL A 132 -29.46 6.91 3.98
CA VAL A 132 -29.62 6.96 2.52
C VAL A 132 -30.77 6.07 2.05
N LYS A 133 -31.40 5.30 2.93
CA LYS A 133 -32.61 4.53 2.60
C LYS A 133 -33.85 5.40 2.27
N GLN A 134 -33.81 6.68 2.58
CA GLN A 134 -35.02 7.55 2.40
C GLN A 134 -35.02 8.28 1.05
N PHE A 135 -33.92 8.30 0.29
CA PHE A 135 -33.86 9.04 -0.98
C PHE A 135 -34.21 8.22 -2.24
N TYR A 136 -34.37 6.91 -2.14
CA TYR A 136 -34.69 6.04 -3.29
C TYR A 136 -36.07 5.37 -3.24
N ILE A 137 -36.92 5.71 -2.27
CA ILE A 137 -38.31 5.34 -2.34
C ILE A 137 -39.03 6.49 -3.05
N LEU A 138 -38.95 6.48 -4.39
CA LEU A 138 -39.89 7.27 -5.19
C LEU A 138 -41.28 6.95 -4.68
N SER A 139 -42.04 7.98 -4.33
CA SER A 139 -43.43 7.79 -3.92
C SER A 139 -44.17 7.00 -5.02
N PRO A 140 -45.22 6.24 -4.65
CA PRO A 140 -45.97 5.47 -5.65
C PRO A 140 -46.47 6.36 -6.79
N GLU A 141 -46.80 7.61 -6.51
CA GLU A 141 -47.25 8.61 -7.49
C GLU A 141 -46.18 8.97 -8.49
N LEU A 142 -44.94 9.26 -8.05
CA LEU A 142 -43.80 9.55 -8.93
C LEU A 142 -43.40 8.36 -9.79
N ARG A 143 -43.57 7.12 -9.29
CA ARG A 143 -43.39 5.92 -10.09
C ARG A 143 -44.40 5.77 -11.21
N SER A 144 -45.66 6.16 -10.95
CA SER A 144 -46.74 6.11 -11.96
C SER A 144 -46.53 7.17 -13.05
N GLU A 145 -46.10 8.36 -12.68
CA GLU A 145 -45.79 9.44 -13.64
C GLU A 145 -44.62 9.11 -14.54
N LEU A 146 -43.53 8.55 -14.01
CA LEU A 146 -42.38 8.11 -14.81
C LEU A 146 -42.75 6.96 -15.76
N ARG A 147 -43.60 6.05 -15.36
CA ARG A 147 -44.08 4.97 -16.22
C ARG A 147 -44.92 5.50 -17.37
N ASN A 148 -45.85 6.39 -17.09
CA ASN A 148 -46.71 7.02 -18.11
C ASN A 148 -45.91 7.89 -19.11
N THR A 149 -44.79 8.47 -18.67
CA THR A 149 -43.91 9.29 -19.55
C THR A 149 -43.09 8.40 -20.49
N VAL A 150 -42.66 7.21 -20.00
CA VAL A 150 -41.93 6.25 -20.87
C VAL A 150 -42.84 5.61 -21.92
N ASP A 151 -44.10 5.27 -21.55
CA ASP A 151 -45.08 4.69 -22.48
C ASP A 151 -45.61 5.71 -23.51
N ALA A 152 -45.41 7.02 -23.27
CA ALA A 152 -45.79 8.07 -24.25
C ALA A 152 -44.68 8.39 -25.30
N ILE A 153 -43.45 7.83 -25.11
CA ILE A 153 -42.28 8.06 -25.99
C ILE A 153 -41.97 6.85 -26.88
N CYS A 154 -42.55 5.69 -26.59
CA CYS A 154 -42.50 4.49 -27.42
C CYS A 154 -43.78 4.34 -28.25
#